data_7d14ee362bc690f16f2049a303bd5655
#
_entry.id   7d14ee362bc690f16f2049a303bd5655
#
_cell.length_a   1.000
_cell.length_b   1.000
_cell.length_c   1.000
_cell.angle_alpha   90.00
_cell.angle_beta   90.00
_cell.angle_gamma   90.00
#
_symmetry.space_group_name_H-M   'P 1'
#
loop_
_entity.id
_entity.type
_entity.pdbx_description
1 polymer ?
#
loop_
_entity_poly.entity_id
_entity_poly.type
_entity_poly.pdbx_seq_one_letter_code
_entity_poly.pdbx_strand_id
1 'polypeptide(L)'
;MIKNLSPSRASQFKTCPKQFKFSNVDKLKEPTNEVQAKGTTVHQALEDLFDLPKEERNTEKLHNLFRDAWTKVRGTDEHHNLFSSVDEEREWGVDGLKLLNNYMSIEDPTSFDPLERERWVRGSIDDLNLRGILDRMDRNQKGELIIVDYKSGKAPMAKYKEPRFFALKLYAMLIKDELGEMPAELKLIYLKNSTIHTLKITEQDLIDANNE
;
A
#
# COMPACT_ATOMS: atom_id res chain seq x y z
N MET A 1 25.03 -12.15 -1.19
CA MET A 1 24.69 -10.79 -0.71
C MET A 1 23.45 -10.34 -1.46
N ILE A 2 22.41 -9.83 -0.77
CA ILE A 2 21.18 -9.32 -1.41
C ILE A 2 21.51 -7.97 -2.01
N LYS A 3 21.36 -7.85 -3.34
CA LYS A 3 21.62 -6.60 -4.06
C LYS A 3 20.34 -5.84 -4.46
N ASN A 4 19.19 -6.52 -4.39
CA ASN A 4 17.91 -5.94 -4.78
C ASN A 4 16.90 -6.12 -3.63
N LEU A 5 16.28 -5.03 -3.22
CA LEU A 5 15.33 -5.00 -2.12
C LEU A 5 14.14 -4.10 -2.49
N SER A 6 12.98 -4.32 -1.88
CA SER A 6 11.89 -3.33 -1.92
C SER A 6 11.82 -2.58 -0.58
N PRO A 7 11.29 -1.36 -0.56
CA PRO A 7 11.05 -0.63 0.70
C PRO A 7 10.26 -1.46 1.72
N SER A 8 9.25 -2.21 1.27
CA SER A 8 8.47 -3.11 2.13
C SER A 8 9.30 -4.25 2.72
N ARG A 9 10.22 -4.84 1.92
CA ARG A 9 11.13 -5.89 2.40
C ARG A 9 12.19 -5.33 3.35
N ALA A 10 12.68 -4.11 3.12
CA ALA A 10 13.56 -3.42 4.07
C ALA A 10 12.84 -3.23 5.42
N SER A 11 11.59 -2.81 5.40
CA SER A 11 10.74 -2.70 6.59
C SER A 11 10.51 -4.06 7.28
N GLN A 12 10.34 -5.14 6.51
CA GLN A 12 10.24 -6.50 7.04
C GLN A 12 11.54 -6.93 7.74
N PHE A 13 12.69 -6.67 7.12
CA PHE A 13 13.99 -6.97 7.75
C PHE A 13 14.14 -6.25 9.08
N LYS A 14 13.82 -4.96 9.13
CA LYS A 14 13.86 -4.17 10.36
C LYS A 14 12.92 -4.69 11.45
N THR A 15 11.74 -5.18 11.05
CA THR A 15 10.74 -5.70 11.98
C THR A 15 11.11 -7.11 12.48
N CYS A 16 11.54 -8.00 11.60
CA CYS A 16 11.90 -9.36 11.93
C CYS A 16 12.93 -9.93 10.92
N PRO A 17 14.24 -9.82 11.20
CA PRO A 17 15.29 -10.36 10.34
C PRO A 17 15.17 -11.85 10.05
N LYS A 18 14.62 -12.62 10.99
CA LYS A 18 14.42 -14.08 10.84
C LYS A 18 13.33 -14.37 9.79
N GLN A 19 12.20 -13.67 9.85
CA GLN A 19 11.14 -13.79 8.85
C GLN A 19 11.66 -13.37 7.47
N PHE A 20 12.38 -12.25 7.41
CA PHE A 20 13.02 -11.79 6.18
C PHE A 20 13.96 -12.85 5.60
N LYS A 21 14.79 -13.50 6.45
CA LYS A 21 15.69 -14.57 6.01
C LYS A 21 14.89 -15.70 5.34
N PHE A 22 13.86 -16.20 5.99
CA PHE A 22 13.06 -17.30 5.44
C PHE A 22 12.41 -16.94 4.09
N SER A 23 11.76 -15.79 4.00
CA SER A 23 11.03 -15.39 2.79
C SER A 23 11.91 -14.88 1.66
N ASN A 24 13.01 -14.16 1.97
CA ASN A 24 13.79 -13.45 0.95
C ASN A 24 15.16 -14.10 0.65
N VAL A 25 15.78 -14.79 1.60
CA VAL A 25 17.07 -15.47 1.42
C VAL A 25 16.86 -16.94 1.11
N ASP A 26 16.14 -17.65 1.97
CA ASP A 26 15.86 -19.08 1.84
C ASP A 26 14.73 -19.34 0.82
N LYS A 27 13.99 -18.29 0.41
CA LYS A 27 12.91 -18.32 -0.57
C LYS A 27 11.81 -19.33 -0.24
N LEU A 28 11.55 -19.51 1.05
CA LEU A 28 10.43 -20.33 1.50
C LEU A 28 9.14 -19.61 1.12
N LYS A 29 8.36 -20.20 0.22
CA LYS A 29 7.05 -19.66 -0.18
C LYS A 29 6.03 -19.96 0.92
N GLU A 30 5.46 -18.91 1.48
CA GLU A 30 4.24 -19.04 2.28
C GLU A 30 3.04 -19.08 1.33
N PRO A 31 2.08 -19.99 1.54
CA PRO A 31 0.82 -19.95 0.80
C PRO A 31 0.14 -18.60 1.00
N THR A 32 -0.51 -18.10 -0.04
CA THR A 32 -1.37 -16.92 0.10
C THR A 32 -2.45 -17.20 1.14
N ASN A 33 -2.67 -16.25 2.03
CA ASN A 33 -3.73 -16.33 3.02
C ASN A 33 -4.82 -15.29 2.75
N GLU A 34 -5.96 -15.45 3.43
CA GLU A 34 -7.15 -14.60 3.28
C GLU A 34 -6.87 -13.11 3.51
N VAL A 35 -5.94 -12.79 4.44
CA VAL A 35 -5.59 -11.40 4.75
C VAL A 35 -4.82 -10.76 3.60
N GLN A 36 -3.86 -11.50 3.02
CA GLN A 36 -3.09 -11.04 1.85
C GLN A 36 -3.99 -10.89 0.63
N ALA A 37 -4.82 -11.90 0.33
CA ALA A 37 -5.77 -11.84 -0.77
C ALA A 37 -6.74 -10.65 -0.64
N LYS A 38 -7.27 -10.40 0.58
CA LYS A 38 -8.12 -9.23 0.87
C LYS A 38 -7.39 -7.92 0.61
N GLY A 39 -6.16 -7.80 1.10
CA GLY A 39 -5.34 -6.60 0.88
C GLY A 39 -5.14 -6.32 -0.61
N THR A 40 -4.67 -7.30 -1.36
CA THR A 40 -4.44 -7.16 -2.81
C THR A 40 -5.73 -6.80 -3.57
N THR A 41 -6.85 -7.47 -3.25
CA THR A 41 -8.14 -7.19 -3.92
C THR A 41 -8.66 -5.78 -3.60
N VAL A 42 -8.48 -5.31 -2.35
CA VAL A 42 -8.84 -3.95 -1.94
C VAL A 42 -7.98 -2.90 -2.64
N HIS A 43 -6.65 -3.10 -2.72
CA HIS A 43 -5.75 -2.18 -3.42
C HIS A 43 -6.11 -2.10 -4.91
N GLN A 44 -6.37 -3.24 -5.58
CA GLN A 44 -6.79 -3.26 -6.97
C GLN A 44 -8.11 -2.49 -7.19
N ALA A 45 -9.10 -2.66 -6.31
CA ALA A 45 -10.36 -1.93 -6.42
C ALA A 45 -10.18 -0.41 -6.23
N LEU A 46 -9.29 0.00 -5.32
CA LEU A 46 -8.96 1.42 -5.12
C LEU A 46 -8.17 2.01 -6.28
N GLU A 47 -7.28 1.24 -6.90
CA GLU A 47 -6.59 1.63 -8.13
C GLU A 47 -7.58 1.84 -9.28
N ASP A 48 -8.42 0.82 -9.55
CA ASP A 48 -9.40 0.83 -10.64
C ASP A 48 -10.47 1.94 -10.46
N LEU A 49 -10.77 2.36 -9.21
CA LEU A 49 -11.73 3.44 -8.94
C LEU A 49 -11.36 4.74 -9.64
N PHE A 50 -10.08 5.07 -9.69
CA PHE A 50 -9.59 6.30 -10.29
C PHE A 50 -9.48 6.22 -11.82
N ASP A 51 -9.75 5.08 -12.44
CA ASP A 51 -9.96 4.96 -13.89
C ASP A 51 -11.35 5.44 -14.30
N LEU A 52 -12.28 5.50 -13.34
CA LEU A 52 -13.62 6.02 -13.59
C LEU A 52 -13.65 7.56 -13.64
N PRO A 53 -14.57 8.15 -14.43
CA PRO A 53 -14.88 9.57 -14.31
C PRO A 53 -15.24 9.92 -12.86
N LYS A 54 -14.92 11.15 -12.43
CA LYS A 54 -15.14 11.59 -11.03
C LYS A 54 -16.56 11.35 -10.54
N GLU A 55 -17.56 11.69 -11.36
CA GLU A 55 -18.99 11.55 -11.08
C GLU A 55 -19.45 10.10 -10.89
N GLU A 56 -18.67 9.14 -11.37
CA GLU A 56 -18.95 7.71 -11.21
C GLU A 56 -18.26 7.07 -10.00
N ARG A 57 -17.34 7.77 -9.33
CA ARG A 57 -16.57 7.26 -8.20
C ARG A 57 -17.41 7.22 -6.93
N ASN A 58 -18.29 6.24 -6.84
CA ASN A 58 -19.19 6.04 -5.70
C ASN A 58 -19.03 4.66 -5.08
N THR A 59 -19.66 4.45 -3.94
CA THR A 59 -19.57 3.22 -3.16
C THR A 59 -20.02 1.99 -3.96
N GLU A 60 -21.08 2.09 -4.76
CA GLU A 60 -21.59 0.98 -5.55
C GLU A 60 -20.57 0.53 -6.61
N LYS A 61 -20.01 1.48 -7.35
CA LYS A 61 -18.95 1.21 -8.35
C LYS A 61 -17.73 0.59 -7.70
N LEU A 62 -17.27 1.15 -6.57
CA LEU A 62 -16.12 0.62 -5.83
C LEU A 62 -16.37 -0.83 -5.34
N HIS A 63 -17.58 -1.14 -4.89
CA HIS A 63 -17.96 -2.51 -4.54
C HIS A 63 -17.92 -3.47 -5.74
N ASN A 64 -18.35 -3.00 -6.91
CA ASN A 64 -18.31 -3.82 -8.13
C ASN A 64 -16.86 -4.06 -8.57
N LEU A 65 -16.00 -3.05 -8.53
CA LEU A 65 -14.57 -3.19 -8.82
C LEU A 65 -13.90 -4.22 -7.90
N PHE A 66 -14.24 -4.25 -6.61
CA PHE A 66 -13.75 -5.27 -5.68
C PHE A 66 -14.20 -6.68 -6.09
N ARG A 67 -15.47 -6.86 -6.44
CA ARG A 67 -15.98 -8.17 -6.91
C ARG A 67 -15.32 -8.61 -8.20
N ASP A 68 -15.10 -7.68 -9.11
CA ASP A 68 -14.45 -7.95 -10.40
C ASP A 68 -12.98 -8.32 -10.19
N ALA A 69 -12.26 -7.59 -9.33
CA ALA A 69 -10.88 -7.90 -8.96
C ALA A 69 -10.76 -9.31 -8.35
N TRP A 70 -11.64 -9.65 -7.40
CA TRP A 70 -11.67 -10.99 -6.81
C TRP A 70 -12.01 -12.06 -7.83
N THR A 71 -13.00 -11.85 -8.69
CA THR A 71 -13.45 -12.81 -9.72
C THR A 71 -12.33 -13.16 -10.70
N LYS A 72 -11.44 -12.21 -11.01
CA LYS A 72 -10.29 -12.44 -11.91
C LYS A 72 -9.26 -13.42 -11.32
N VAL A 73 -9.11 -13.48 -10.01
CA VAL A 73 -8.02 -14.23 -9.34
C VAL A 73 -8.48 -15.43 -8.54
N ARG A 74 -9.74 -15.50 -8.09
CA ARG A 74 -10.26 -16.56 -7.19
C ARG A 74 -10.05 -17.99 -7.68
N GLY A 75 -10.03 -18.20 -8.99
CA GLY A 75 -9.85 -19.53 -9.63
C GLY A 75 -8.41 -19.89 -9.94
N THR A 76 -7.44 -19.03 -9.62
CA THR A 76 -6.01 -19.31 -9.86
C THR A 76 -5.46 -20.33 -8.87
N ASP A 77 -4.36 -20.99 -9.21
CA ASP A 77 -3.67 -21.96 -8.34
C ASP A 77 -3.32 -21.39 -6.97
N GLU A 78 -3.15 -20.09 -6.89
CA GLU A 78 -2.79 -19.37 -5.65
C GLU A 78 -4.00 -19.19 -4.71
N HIS A 79 -5.23 -19.12 -5.25
CA HIS A 79 -6.42 -18.72 -4.50
C HIS A 79 -7.54 -19.77 -4.48
N HIS A 80 -7.53 -20.79 -5.35
CA HIS A 80 -8.65 -21.72 -5.52
C HIS A 80 -9.01 -22.54 -4.27
N ASN A 81 -8.06 -22.70 -3.34
CA ASN A 81 -8.26 -23.42 -2.06
C ASN A 81 -8.18 -22.48 -0.83
N LEU A 82 -8.40 -21.19 -1.03
CA LEU A 82 -8.25 -20.20 0.06
C LEU A 82 -9.34 -20.33 1.11
N PHE A 83 -10.54 -20.75 0.71
CA PHE A 83 -11.72 -20.90 1.58
C PHE A 83 -12.20 -22.35 1.61
N SER A 84 -12.67 -22.77 2.78
CA SER A 84 -13.23 -24.10 2.99
C SER A 84 -14.70 -24.20 2.57
N SER A 85 -15.39 -23.07 2.44
CA SER A 85 -16.81 -22.98 2.04
C SER A 85 -17.13 -21.66 1.33
N VAL A 86 -18.26 -21.68 0.61
CA VAL A 86 -18.82 -20.47 -0.03
C VAL A 86 -19.25 -19.43 1.01
N ASP A 87 -19.68 -19.86 2.18
CA ASP A 87 -20.09 -18.94 3.23
C ASP A 87 -18.88 -18.21 3.84
N GLU A 88 -17.75 -18.89 4.03
CA GLU A 88 -16.50 -18.29 4.46
C GLU A 88 -15.98 -17.25 3.43
N GLU A 89 -15.99 -17.58 2.14
CA GLU A 89 -15.66 -16.66 1.06
C GLU A 89 -16.58 -15.43 1.06
N ARG A 90 -17.87 -15.65 1.31
CA ARG A 90 -18.87 -14.56 1.39
C ARG A 90 -18.58 -13.61 2.56
N GLU A 91 -18.30 -14.15 3.74
CA GLU A 91 -17.95 -13.36 4.92
C GLU A 91 -16.68 -12.55 4.69
N TRP A 92 -15.65 -13.18 4.10
CA TRP A 92 -14.43 -12.52 3.68
C TRP A 92 -14.71 -11.35 2.71
N GLY A 93 -15.58 -11.57 1.72
CA GLY A 93 -15.99 -10.54 0.76
C GLY A 93 -16.71 -9.38 1.45
N VAL A 94 -17.65 -9.66 2.35
CA VAL A 94 -18.34 -8.64 3.14
C VAL A 94 -17.36 -7.80 3.95
N ASP A 95 -16.35 -8.42 4.55
CA ASP A 95 -15.31 -7.69 5.28
C ASP A 95 -14.44 -6.81 4.36
N GLY A 96 -14.16 -7.27 3.13
CA GLY A 96 -13.49 -6.46 2.12
C GLY A 96 -14.31 -5.21 1.74
N LEU A 97 -15.62 -5.38 1.52
CA LEU A 97 -16.53 -4.26 1.24
C LEU A 97 -16.61 -3.26 2.39
N LYS A 98 -16.53 -3.70 3.66
CA LYS A 98 -16.46 -2.79 4.82
C LYS A 98 -15.21 -1.91 4.79
N LEU A 99 -14.05 -2.45 4.36
CA LEU A 99 -12.83 -1.65 4.22
C LEU A 99 -13.01 -0.54 3.18
N LEU A 100 -13.68 -0.83 2.07
CA LEU A 100 -13.96 0.14 1.03
C LEU A 100 -15.00 1.20 1.46
N ASN A 101 -16.02 0.80 2.23
CA ASN A 101 -16.94 1.77 2.85
C ASN A 101 -16.20 2.72 3.80
N ASN A 102 -15.24 2.19 4.56
CA ASN A 102 -14.41 3.00 5.45
C ASN A 102 -13.54 3.98 4.64
N TYR A 103 -12.99 3.55 3.49
CA TYR A 103 -12.28 4.46 2.58
C TYR A 103 -13.18 5.63 2.15
N MET A 104 -14.38 5.35 1.64
CA MET A 104 -15.35 6.37 1.20
C MET A 104 -15.81 7.31 2.32
N SER A 105 -15.60 6.93 3.59
CA SER A 105 -15.90 7.79 4.74
C SER A 105 -14.80 8.77 5.11
N ILE A 106 -13.58 8.56 4.63
CA ILE A 106 -12.39 9.34 4.99
C ILE A 106 -11.76 10.11 3.83
N GLU A 107 -12.05 9.73 2.60
CA GLU A 107 -11.66 10.49 1.40
C GLU A 107 -12.86 10.58 0.45
N ASP A 108 -12.97 11.71 -0.24
CA ASP A 108 -13.92 11.90 -1.34
C ASP A 108 -13.17 11.78 -2.68
N PRO A 109 -13.21 10.60 -3.34
CA PRO A 109 -12.47 10.37 -4.58
C PRO A 109 -13.02 11.18 -5.76
N THR A 110 -14.20 11.81 -5.63
CA THR A 110 -14.75 12.68 -6.68
C THR A 110 -14.10 14.05 -6.69
N SER A 111 -13.44 14.45 -5.58
CA SER A 111 -12.89 15.79 -5.39
C SER A 111 -11.47 15.96 -5.98
N PHE A 112 -10.77 14.87 -6.29
CA PHE A 112 -9.38 14.93 -6.78
C PHE A 112 -9.07 13.83 -7.80
N ASP A 113 -7.94 13.96 -8.48
CA ASP A 113 -7.30 12.90 -9.24
C ASP A 113 -5.90 12.66 -8.68
N PRO A 114 -5.50 11.42 -8.46
CA PRO A 114 -4.11 11.09 -8.16
C PRO A 114 -3.18 11.56 -9.28
N LEU A 115 -1.98 11.99 -8.92
CA LEU A 115 -0.94 12.25 -9.90
C LEU A 115 -0.51 10.94 -10.59
N GLU A 116 -0.28 9.90 -9.79
CA GLU A 116 0.05 8.55 -10.26
C GLU A 116 -0.46 7.49 -9.28
N ARG A 117 -0.68 6.26 -9.81
CA ARG A 117 -1.11 5.07 -9.07
C ARG A 117 -0.26 3.89 -9.48
N GLU A 118 -0.05 2.93 -8.57
CA GLU A 118 0.74 1.71 -8.80
C GLU A 118 2.05 2.00 -9.57
N ARG A 119 2.69 3.13 -9.19
CA ARG A 119 3.90 3.59 -9.85
C ARG A 119 5.10 2.72 -9.49
N TRP A 120 5.74 2.15 -10.50
CA TRP A 120 7.04 1.56 -10.34
C TRP A 120 8.09 2.63 -10.05
N VAL A 121 8.78 2.47 -8.92
CA VAL A 121 9.94 3.30 -8.55
C VAL A 121 11.17 2.42 -8.36
N ARG A 122 12.32 2.95 -8.76
CA ARG A 122 13.61 2.27 -8.67
C ARG A 122 14.73 3.28 -8.45
N GLY A 123 15.75 2.84 -7.76
CA GLY A 123 16.95 3.63 -7.51
C GLY A 123 17.94 2.83 -6.70
N SER A 124 18.96 3.47 -6.17
CA SER A 124 19.96 2.84 -5.33
C SER A 124 20.25 3.69 -4.10
N ILE A 125 20.47 3.02 -2.99
CA ILE A 125 21.01 3.63 -1.77
C ILE A 125 22.32 2.89 -1.51
N ASP A 126 23.45 3.61 -1.59
CA ASP A 126 24.79 3.03 -1.60
C ASP A 126 24.89 1.90 -2.65
N ASP A 127 25.28 0.68 -2.21
CA ASP A 127 25.39 -0.51 -3.07
C ASP A 127 24.08 -1.32 -3.18
N LEU A 128 22.99 -0.85 -2.57
CA LEU A 128 21.71 -1.54 -2.52
C LEU A 128 20.73 -0.96 -3.55
N ASN A 129 20.33 -1.78 -4.53
CA ASN A 129 19.27 -1.40 -5.46
C ASN A 129 17.90 -1.53 -4.78
N LEU A 130 17.12 -0.48 -4.80
CA LEU A 130 15.74 -0.47 -4.34
C LEU A 130 14.78 -0.42 -5.53
N ARG A 131 13.72 -1.21 -5.46
CA ARG A 131 12.60 -1.17 -6.40
C ARG A 131 11.30 -1.53 -5.70
N GLY A 132 10.23 -0.90 -6.09
CA GLY A 132 8.91 -1.22 -5.54
C GLY A 132 7.80 -0.53 -6.30
N ILE A 133 6.58 -0.79 -5.87
CA ILE A 133 5.39 -0.16 -6.40
C ILE A 133 4.84 0.75 -5.31
N LEU A 134 4.53 1.97 -5.70
CA LEU A 134 3.95 2.98 -4.85
C LEU A 134 2.44 3.02 -5.11
N ASP A 135 1.61 2.81 -4.09
CA ASP A 135 0.16 2.70 -4.26
C ASP A 135 -0.44 3.96 -4.92
N ARG A 136 -0.11 5.15 -4.37
CA ARG A 136 -0.63 6.42 -4.90
C ARG A 136 0.29 7.60 -4.61
N MET A 137 0.38 8.51 -5.55
CA MET A 137 1.04 9.79 -5.40
C MET A 137 0.06 10.92 -5.77
N ASP A 138 -0.04 11.92 -4.91
CA ASP A 138 -0.93 13.08 -5.08
C ASP A 138 -0.15 14.38 -5.13
N ARG A 139 -0.83 15.46 -5.54
CA ARG A 139 -0.39 16.83 -5.26
C ARG A 139 -1.41 17.53 -4.36
N ASN A 140 -0.92 18.22 -3.34
CA ASN A 140 -1.78 19.08 -2.52
C ASN A 140 -2.12 20.40 -3.24
N GLN A 141 -2.92 21.24 -2.60
CA GLN A 141 -3.33 22.54 -3.16
C GLN A 141 -2.17 23.51 -3.44
N LYS A 142 -0.99 23.28 -2.84
CA LYS A 142 0.22 24.04 -3.10
C LYS A 142 1.07 23.45 -4.22
N GLY A 143 0.65 22.34 -4.80
CA GLY A 143 1.40 21.60 -5.80
C GLY A 143 2.48 20.65 -5.23
N GLU A 144 2.60 20.52 -3.90
CA GLU A 144 3.60 19.68 -3.26
C GLU A 144 3.21 18.20 -3.33
N LEU A 145 4.19 17.31 -3.52
CA LEU A 145 3.98 15.87 -3.61
C LEU A 145 3.58 15.26 -2.26
N ILE A 146 2.63 14.33 -2.30
CA ILE A 146 2.21 13.47 -1.19
C ILE A 146 2.34 12.03 -1.63
N ILE A 147 3.00 11.20 -0.83
CA ILE A 147 3.04 9.74 -1.02
C ILE A 147 1.98 9.12 -0.13
N VAL A 148 1.12 8.29 -0.72
CA VAL A 148 0.01 7.62 -0.04
C VAL A 148 0.15 6.12 -0.17
N ASP A 149 -0.09 5.41 0.94
CA ASP A 149 -0.10 3.94 0.99
C ASP A 149 -1.32 3.47 1.78
N TYR A 150 -2.04 2.52 1.21
CA TYR A 150 -3.23 1.93 1.82
C TYR A 150 -2.86 0.74 2.71
N LYS A 151 -3.52 0.65 3.84
CA LYS A 151 -3.36 -0.44 4.80
C LYS A 151 -4.71 -1.06 5.12
N SER A 152 -4.92 -2.32 4.74
CA SER A 152 -6.13 -3.08 5.06
C SER A 152 -6.27 -3.41 6.56
N GLY A 153 -5.18 -3.30 7.31
CA GLY A 153 -5.13 -3.53 8.76
C GLY A 153 -5.63 -2.36 9.59
N LYS A 154 -5.53 -2.53 10.92
CA LYS A 154 -5.87 -1.49 11.91
C LYS A 154 -4.67 -0.57 12.15
N ALA A 155 -4.91 0.74 12.24
CA ALA A 155 -3.90 1.71 12.63
C ALA A 155 -3.31 1.39 14.02
N PRO A 156 -1.99 1.48 14.19
CA PRO A 156 -1.40 1.47 15.53
C PRO A 156 -1.81 2.72 16.30
N MET A 157 -1.66 2.68 17.63
CA MET A 157 -1.81 3.89 18.44
C MET A 157 -0.82 4.97 17.97
N ALA A 158 -1.22 6.24 18.04
CA ALA A 158 -0.46 7.38 17.52
C ALA A 158 1.03 7.41 17.97
N LYS A 159 1.32 6.99 19.21
CA LYS A 159 2.68 6.90 19.74
C LYS A 159 3.59 5.87 19.06
N TYR A 160 3.01 4.92 18.31
CA TYR A 160 3.73 3.88 17.58
C TYR A 160 3.64 4.03 16.06
N LYS A 161 3.21 5.20 15.57
CA LYS A 161 3.04 5.43 14.13
C LYS A 161 4.37 5.58 13.38
N GLU A 162 5.37 6.20 14.01
CA GLU A 162 6.63 6.59 13.36
C GLU A 162 7.35 5.43 12.65
N PRO A 163 7.57 4.27 13.28
CA PRO A 163 8.24 3.15 12.60
C PRO A 163 7.48 2.61 11.38
N ARG A 164 6.20 2.93 11.24
CA ARG A 164 5.38 2.50 10.11
C ARG A 164 5.65 3.27 8.83
N PHE A 165 6.27 4.45 8.95
CA PHE A 165 6.63 5.28 7.81
C PHE A 165 7.96 4.89 7.15
N PHE A 166 8.73 3.97 7.73
CA PHE A 166 10.05 3.63 7.21
C PHE A 166 10.04 3.27 5.71
N ALA A 167 9.15 2.39 5.27
CA ALA A 167 9.04 2.05 3.85
C ALA A 167 8.70 3.28 2.98
N LEU A 168 7.81 4.17 3.45
CA LEU A 168 7.44 5.38 2.72
C LEU A 168 8.60 6.40 2.68
N LYS A 169 9.43 6.48 3.71
CA LYS A 169 10.65 7.30 3.71
C LYS A 169 11.62 6.83 2.62
N LEU A 170 11.79 5.51 2.45
CA LEU A 170 12.59 4.95 1.35
C LEU A 170 11.98 5.27 -0.02
N TYR A 171 10.66 5.18 -0.18
CA TYR A 171 9.99 5.63 -1.39
C TYR A 171 10.20 7.12 -1.65
N ALA A 172 10.14 7.96 -0.61
CA ALA A 172 10.37 9.41 -0.73
C ALA A 172 11.79 9.73 -1.20
N MET A 173 12.80 8.96 -0.75
CA MET A 173 14.18 9.08 -1.27
C MET A 173 14.23 8.78 -2.77
N LEU A 174 13.63 7.65 -3.20
CA LEU A 174 13.61 7.25 -4.61
C LEU A 174 12.89 8.28 -5.48
N ILE A 175 11.75 8.80 -5.03
CA ILE A 175 10.99 9.85 -5.75
C ILE A 175 11.79 11.15 -5.82
N LYS A 176 12.45 11.56 -4.73
CA LYS A 176 13.31 12.74 -4.72
C LYS A 176 14.46 12.60 -5.73
N ASP A 177 15.11 11.45 -5.76
CA ASP A 177 16.21 11.19 -6.70
C ASP A 177 15.74 11.17 -8.15
N GLU A 178 14.57 10.59 -8.41
CA GLU A 178 14.02 10.43 -9.77
C GLU A 178 13.43 11.74 -10.31
N LEU A 179 12.67 12.48 -9.49
CA LEU A 179 11.93 13.69 -9.91
C LEU A 179 12.65 14.98 -9.56
N GLY A 180 13.69 14.94 -8.72
CA GLY A 180 14.34 16.15 -8.19
C GLY A 180 13.46 16.95 -7.21
N GLU A 181 12.33 16.38 -6.77
CA GLU A 181 11.33 17.02 -5.91
C GLU A 181 11.08 16.18 -4.67
N MET A 182 11.28 16.77 -3.50
CA MET A 182 11.03 16.09 -2.23
C MET A 182 9.54 16.06 -1.93
N PRO A 183 8.94 14.89 -1.62
CA PRO A 183 7.59 14.85 -1.10
C PRO A 183 7.47 15.67 0.21
N ALA A 184 6.38 16.42 0.35
CA ALA A 184 6.12 17.22 1.55
C ALA A 184 5.47 16.41 2.68
N GLU A 185 4.73 15.34 2.31
CA GLU A 185 3.96 14.54 3.25
C GLU A 185 3.92 13.06 2.83
N LEU A 186 3.99 12.18 3.84
CA LEU A 186 3.71 10.77 3.73
C LEU A 186 2.40 10.46 4.44
N LYS A 187 1.54 9.65 3.81
CA LYS A 187 0.20 9.34 4.31
C LYS A 187 -0.03 7.83 4.33
N LEU A 188 -0.40 7.29 5.50
CA LEU A 188 -0.85 5.91 5.67
C LEU A 188 -2.35 5.92 5.94
N ILE A 189 -3.12 5.30 5.06
CA ILE A 189 -4.58 5.22 5.16
C ILE A 189 -4.97 3.83 5.64
N TYR A 190 -5.37 3.73 6.91
CA TYR A 190 -5.77 2.49 7.55
C TYR A 190 -7.28 2.28 7.39
N LEU A 191 -7.64 1.36 6.49
CA LEU A 191 -9.03 1.14 6.09
C LEU A 191 -9.86 0.48 7.20
N LYS A 192 -9.26 -0.40 8.02
CA LYS A 192 -10.03 -1.17 9.01
C LYS A 192 -10.69 -0.32 10.09
N ASN A 193 -10.14 0.83 10.41
CA ASN A 193 -10.66 1.73 11.44
C ASN A 193 -10.72 3.20 10.99
N SER A 194 -10.78 3.43 9.67
CA SER A 194 -10.95 4.76 9.07
C SER A 194 -9.98 5.80 9.64
N THR A 195 -8.69 5.44 9.75
CA THR A 195 -7.69 6.31 10.37
C THR A 195 -6.62 6.69 9.36
N ILE A 196 -6.29 7.97 9.27
CA ILE A 196 -5.17 8.47 8.49
C ILE A 196 -4.04 8.87 9.44
N HIS A 197 -2.86 8.32 9.23
CA HIS A 197 -1.63 8.80 9.83
C HIS A 197 -0.83 9.58 8.80
N THR A 198 -0.38 10.76 9.17
CA THR A 198 0.47 11.60 8.32
C THR A 198 1.80 11.89 8.99
N LEU A 199 2.81 12.09 8.16
CA LEU A 199 4.14 12.55 8.53
C LEU A 199 4.57 13.63 7.53
N LYS A 200 4.78 14.85 8.00
CA LYS A 200 5.50 15.86 7.21
C LYS A 200 6.97 15.46 7.21
N ILE A 201 7.50 15.24 6.01
CA ILE A 201 8.85 14.72 5.85
C ILE A 201 9.86 15.84 5.70
N THR A 202 11.05 15.65 6.29
CA THR A 202 12.18 16.56 6.23
C THR A 202 13.40 15.87 5.62
N GLU A 203 14.40 16.64 5.19
CA GLU A 203 15.69 16.08 4.75
C GLU A 203 16.32 15.19 5.82
N GLN A 204 16.20 15.57 7.10
CA GLN A 204 16.72 14.77 8.20
C GLN A 204 16.04 13.40 8.30
N ASP A 205 14.73 13.32 8.05
CA ASP A 205 14.01 12.03 8.01
C ASP A 205 14.54 11.08 6.94
N LEU A 206 14.97 11.63 5.79
CA LEU A 206 15.57 10.83 4.71
C LEU A 206 16.97 10.35 5.09
N ILE A 207 17.78 11.23 5.69
CA ILE A 207 19.13 10.89 6.20
C ILE A 207 19.03 9.81 7.25
N ASP A 208 18.10 9.95 8.20
CA ASP A 208 17.90 8.97 9.27
C ASP A 208 17.46 7.60 8.69
N ALA A 209 16.52 7.61 7.74
CA ALA A 209 16.07 6.37 7.09
C ALA A 209 17.18 5.69 6.25
N ASN A 210 18.10 6.47 5.68
CA ASN A 210 19.26 5.94 4.97
C ASN A 210 20.27 5.26 5.91
N ASN A 211 20.39 5.75 7.14
CA ASN A 211 21.33 5.22 8.14
C ASN A 211 20.78 4.00 8.91
N GLU A 212 19.50 3.69 8.78
CA GLU A 212 18.80 2.59 9.46
C GLU A 212 18.91 1.26 8.74
#